data_b060d7dfb8ffc3e6a0b9439fbf7685e6
#
_entry.id   b060d7dfb8ffc3e6a0b9439fbf7685e6
#
_cell.length_a   1.000
_cell.length_b   1.000
_cell.length_c   1.000
_cell.angle_alpha   90.00
_cell.angle_beta   90.00
_cell.angle_gamma   90.00
#
_symmetry.space_group_name_H-M   'P 1'
#
loop_
_entity.id
_entity.type
_entity.pdbx_description
1 polymer ?
#
loop_
_entity_poly.entity_id
_entity_poly.type
_entity_poly.pdbx_seq_one_letter_code
_entity_poly.pdbx_strand_id
1 'polypeptide(L)'
;MNKTNFLANLYPKPGGIPAEFNLPELVNQTEYLIYGELRQWDGPMHEVTSPVCLENEAGYQRMVIGCHPKLSGKESLEAAAAASKAYDHGRGTWPTQSVQQRIEALADFTYRMEQKKSEMVRLLMWEIGKSHQDSEKEFDRTITYMQDTIEAMKDLDRVSSRFVIQGDIIGQIRRAPLGVVLSMGPFNYPLNETFTTLIPALLMGNTVIFKPPKFGVLLFRPLLEAFKESFPPGVVNTIYGSGSEIIGPLMASGGVDALAFIGTSRVADAIKQQHPKPHHLRSILGLDAKNPAILLPDADLDLAVRECLLGSLTFNGQRCTALKILFVHSSICEPFLQRFSEAVSNMKIGMPWEPGVALTPLPEEGKPEYLSGLLQDALGQGARIVNPNGGATSETFFFPAVVYPVNASMQLYSEEQFGPIVPVVPFDDIEEPMRYIIESNYGQQVSLFGKDPDKLAELIDPLVNQVCRVNLNSQCQRSPDTFPFTGRKDSAEGTLSVSDALRCFSIRTLVAARADSLNKAIITDITRKNKSNFLTTNFIL
;
A
#
# COMPACT_ATOMS: atom_id res chain seq x y z
N MET A 1 -36.42 6.31 14.48
CA MET A 1 -36.28 6.85 13.10
C MET A 1 -35.99 5.71 12.16
N ASN A 2 -36.68 5.63 11.03
CA ASN A 2 -36.46 4.57 10.05
C ASN A 2 -35.07 4.72 9.48
N LYS A 3 -34.19 3.68 9.54
CA LYS A 3 -32.80 3.70 9.03
C LYS A 3 -32.71 4.17 7.56
N THR A 4 -33.77 3.94 6.79
CA THR A 4 -33.89 4.32 5.38
C THR A 4 -33.95 5.84 5.14
N ASN A 5 -34.37 6.62 6.11
CA ASN A 5 -34.51 8.09 5.95
C ASN A 5 -33.21 8.88 6.27
N PHE A 6 -32.25 8.23 6.94
CA PHE A 6 -30.98 8.85 7.35
C PHE A 6 -30.04 9.09 6.15
N LEU A 7 -30.03 8.18 5.19
CA LEU A 7 -29.18 8.24 3.98
C LEU A 7 -29.96 8.71 2.72
N ALA A 8 -31.21 9.19 2.92
CA ALA A 8 -31.98 9.75 1.82
C ALA A 8 -31.25 10.99 1.25
N ASN A 9 -31.16 11.08 -0.07
CA ASN A 9 -30.47 12.14 -0.80
C ASN A 9 -28.93 12.18 -0.58
N LEU A 10 -28.30 11.06 -0.20
CA LEU A 10 -26.84 11.01 -0.07
C LEU A 10 -26.14 11.23 -1.42
N TYR A 11 -26.68 10.64 -2.49
CA TYR A 11 -26.09 10.72 -3.82
C TYR A 11 -26.65 11.89 -4.62
N PRO A 12 -25.80 12.52 -5.48
CA PRO A 12 -26.21 13.66 -6.28
C PRO A 12 -27.14 13.26 -7.43
N LYS A 13 -27.98 14.20 -7.83
CA LYS A 13 -28.69 14.14 -9.11
C LYS A 13 -27.75 14.51 -10.26
N PRO A 14 -28.07 14.11 -11.51
CA PRO A 14 -27.36 14.61 -12.68
C PRO A 14 -27.33 16.15 -12.64
N GLY A 15 -26.13 16.74 -12.79
CA GLY A 15 -25.92 18.17 -12.66
C GLY A 15 -25.67 18.69 -11.25
N GLY A 16 -25.77 17.86 -10.22
CA GLY A 16 -25.47 18.22 -8.82
C GLY A 16 -23.97 18.12 -8.44
N ILE A 17 -23.11 17.73 -9.39
CA ILE A 17 -21.66 17.66 -9.18
C ILE A 17 -21.06 19.05 -9.44
N PRO A 18 -20.24 19.61 -8.52
CA PRO A 18 -19.56 20.88 -8.76
C PRO A 18 -18.64 20.80 -9.98
N ALA A 19 -18.66 21.84 -10.84
CA ALA A 19 -17.98 21.84 -12.13
C ALA A 19 -16.47 21.55 -12.03
N GLU A 20 -15.82 22.02 -10.99
CA GLU A 20 -14.40 21.81 -10.73
C GLU A 20 -14.02 20.33 -10.47
N PHE A 21 -14.98 19.51 -10.04
CA PHE A 21 -14.78 18.09 -9.75
C PHE A 21 -15.30 17.17 -10.86
N ASN A 22 -15.98 17.70 -11.85
CA ASN A 22 -16.44 16.89 -12.98
C ASN A 22 -15.26 16.24 -13.71
N LEU A 23 -15.46 14.98 -14.13
CA LEU A 23 -14.64 14.39 -15.18
C LEU A 23 -15.13 14.98 -16.52
N PRO A 24 -14.28 15.70 -17.27
CA PRO A 24 -14.73 16.37 -18.47
C PRO A 24 -15.19 15.38 -19.56
N GLU A 25 -14.57 14.19 -19.61
CA GLU A 25 -14.89 13.11 -20.56
C GLU A 25 -14.61 11.75 -19.93
N LEU A 26 -15.17 10.68 -20.51
CA LEU A 26 -14.84 9.31 -20.13
C LEU A 26 -13.36 9.02 -20.42
N VAL A 27 -12.66 8.45 -19.44
CA VAL A 27 -11.24 8.12 -19.54
C VAL A 27 -11.07 6.82 -20.33
N ASN A 28 -10.95 6.93 -21.64
CA ASN A 28 -10.65 5.77 -22.49
C ASN A 28 -9.15 5.47 -22.46
N GLN A 29 -8.75 4.60 -21.52
CA GLN A 29 -7.39 4.10 -21.46
C GLN A 29 -7.22 2.96 -22.46
N THR A 30 -6.63 3.24 -23.63
CA THR A 30 -6.37 2.23 -24.68
C THR A 30 -4.90 1.91 -24.83
N GLU A 31 -4.03 2.61 -24.11
CA GLU A 31 -2.58 2.48 -24.23
C GLU A 31 -1.98 1.61 -23.15
N TYR A 32 -0.89 0.93 -23.48
CA TYR A 32 -0.02 0.24 -22.53
C TYR A 32 1.44 0.37 -22.97
N LEU A 33 2.38 0.28 -22.02
CA LEU A 33 3.79 0.53 -22.27
C LEU A 33 4.58 -0.77 -22.29
N ILE A 34 5.18 -1.12 -23.43
CA ILE A 34 6.14 -2.24 -23.54
C ILE A 34 7.36 -1.80 -24.32
N TYR A 35 8.54 -2.04 -23.77
CA TYR A 35 9.84 -1.75 -24.36
C TYR A 35 10.01 -0.29 -24.84
N GLY A 36 9.50 0.66 -24.07
CA GLY A 36 9.54 2.08 -24.40
C GLY A 36 8.56 2.54 -25.48
N GLU A 37 7.66 1.68 -25.91
CA GLU A 37 6.61 1.98 -26.89
C GLU A 37 5.25 2.02 -26.22
N LEU A 38 4.51 3.12 -26.42
CA LEU A 38 3.09 3.19 -26.11
C LEU A 38 2.33 2.48 -27.23
N ARG A 39 1.76 1.33 -26.89
CA ARG A 39 1.00 0.50 -27.82
C ARG A 39 -0.49 0.74 -27.63
N GLN A 40 -1.23 0.79 -28.73
CA GLN A 40 -2.68 0.89 -28.71
C GLN A 40 -3.31 -0.49 -28.62
N TRP A 41 -4.35 -0.62 -27.80
CA TRP A 41 -5.16 -1.81 -27.65
C TRP A 41 -6.50 -1.62 -28.38
N ASP A 42 -6.84 -2.51 -29.28
CA ASP A 42 -8.07 -2.58 -30.05
C ASP A 42 -8.98 -3.77 -29.66
N GLY A 43 -8.56 -4.54 -28.66
CA GLY A 43 -9.28 -5.70 -28.15
C GLY A 43 -10.33 -5.35 -27.07
N PRO A 44 -10.81 -6.37 -26.33
CA PRO A 44 -11.81 -6.18 -25.26
C PRO A 44 -11.33 -5.21 -24.19
N MET A 45 -12.27 -4.42 -23.65
CA MET A 45 -12.03 -3.44 -22.60
C MET A 45 -12.73 -3.84 -21.29
N HIS A 46 -12.17 -3.44 -20.17
CA HIS A 46 -12.83 -3.43 -18.88
C HIS A 46 -13.40 -2.05 -18.60
N GLU A 47 -14.68 -1.99 -18.28
CA GLU A 47 -15.35 -0.78 -17.81
C GLU A 47 -14.92 -0.47 -16.37
N VAL A 48 -14.71 0.82 -16.08
CA VAL A 48 -14.38 1.33 -14.75
C VAL A 48 -15.53 2.19 -14.25
N THR A 49 -16.07 1.78 -13.11
CA THR A 49 -17.18 2.51 -12.46
C THR A 49 -16.72 3.17 -11.17
N SER A 50 -17.24 4.36 -10.90
CA SER A 50 -17.08 5.04 -9.61
C SER A 50 -17.91 4.39 -8.52
N PRO A 51 -17.51 4.44 -7.24
CA PRO A 51 -18.42 4.17 -6.13
C PRO A 51 -19.49 5.26 -5.96
N VAL A 52 -19.32 6.42 -6.54
CA VAL A 52 -20.35 7.46 -6.55
C VAL A 52 -21.48 7.05 -7.48
N CYS A 53 -22.70 6.94 -6.93
CA CYS A 53 -23.90 6.71 -7.70
C CYS A 53 -24.57 8.04 -8.08
N LEU A 54 -25.32 8.04 -9.17
CA LEU A 54 -26.21 9.14 -9.55
C LEU A 54 -27.66 8.72 -9.36
N GLU A 55 -28.46 9.61 -8.79
CA GLU A 55 -29.90 9.46 -8.73
C GLU A 55 -30.52 9.73 -10.10
N ASN A 56 -31.29 8.79 -10.63
CA ASN A 56 -32.06 8.93 -11.86
C ASN A 56 -33.51 8.45 -11.64
N GLU A 57 -34.35 8.49 -12.69
CA GLU A 57 -35.77 8.09 -12.60
C GLU A 57 -35.97 6.60 -12.22
N ALA A 58 -34.98 5.74 -12.49
CA ALA A 58 -35.01 4.31 -12.19
C ALA A 58 -34.37 3.96 -10.82
N GLY A 59 -33.84 4.94 -10.09
CA GLY A 59 -33.14 4.77 -8.82
C GLY A 59 -31.70 5.25 -8.88
N TYR A 60 -30.79 4.59 -8.17
CA TYR A 60 -29.37 4.92 -8.13
C TYR A 60 -28.57 4.04 -9.09
N GLN A 61 -27.62 4.64 -9.81
CA GLN A 61 -26.74 3.94 -10.72
C GLN A 61 -25.29 4.40 -10.54
N ARG A 62 -24.34 3.45 -10.44
CA ARG A 62 -22.91 3.76 -10.42
C ARG A 62 -22.51 4.47 -11.73
N MET A 63 -21.70 5.52 -11.58
CA MET A 63 -21.16 6.24 -12.73
C MET A 63 -20.06 5.45 -13.43
N VAL A 64 -20.20 5.26 -14.75
CA VAL A 64 -19.08 4.83 -15.59
C VAL A 64 -18.14 6.01 -15.77
N ILE A 65 -16.86 5.85 -15.46
CA ILE A 65 -15.83 6.90 -15.53
C ILE A 65 -14.77 6.64 -16.60
N GLY A 66 -14.74 5.44 -17.15
CA GLY A 66 -13.82 5.10 -18.24
C GLY A 66 -13.71 3.60 -18.47
N CYS A 67 -12.65 3.22 -19.16
CA CYS A 67 -12.31 1.82 -19.41
C CYS A 67 -10.79 1.66 -19.57
N HIS A 68 -10.31 0.40 -19.45
CA HIS A 68 -8.90 0.04 -19.68
C HIS A 68 -8.76 -1.29 -20.44
N PRO A 69 -7.58 -1.58 -21.06
CA PRO A 69 -7.36 -2.80 -21.82
C PRO A 69 -7.58 -4.07 -20.99
N LYS A 70 -8.22 -5.06 -21.58
CA LYS A 70 -8.26 -6.44 -21.09
C LYS A 70 -7.18 -7.25 -21.83
N LEU A 71 -5.91 -7.05 -21.42
CA LEU A 71 -4.78 -7.77 -21.99
C LEU A 71 -4.82 -9.25 -21.60
N SER A 72 -4.13 -10.08 -22.37
CA SER A 72 -4.01 -11.52 -22.18
C SER A 72 -2.62 -11.94 -21.64
N GLY A 73 -2.44 -13.23 -21.44
CA GLY A 73 -1.14 -13.81 -21.12
C GLY A 73 -0.07 -13.53 -22.18
N LYS A 74 -0.45 -13.28 -23.44
CA LYS A 74 0.49 -12.95 -24.52
C LYS A 74 1.20 -11.62 -24.22
N GLU A 75 0.45 -10.56 -23.96
CA GLU A 75 1.02 -9.24 -23.69
C GLU A 75 1.83 -9.24 -22.37
N SER A 76 1.42 -10.05 -21.38
CA SER A 76 2.18 -10.19 -20.14
C SER A 76 3.54 -10.88 -20.37
N LEU A 77 3.60 -11.88 -21.23
CA LEU A 77 4.86 -12.53 -21.62
C LEU A 77 5.74 -11.63 -22.50
N GLU A 78 5.14 -10.80 -23.35
CA GLU A 78 5.89 -9.76 -24.10
C GLU A 78 6.51 -8.73 -23.15
N ALA A 79 5.79 -8.31 -22.09
CA ALA A 79 6.34 -7.42 -21.06
C ALA A 79 7.48 -8.08 -20.28
N ALA A 80 7.37 -9.39 -19.98
CA ALA A 80 8.46 -10.15 -19.35
C ALA A 80 9.70 -10.22 -20.24
N ALA A 81 9.52 -10.51 -21.53
CA ALA A 81 10.61 -10.53 -22.49
C ALA A 81 11.27 -9.15 -22.65
N ALA A 82 10.47 -8.07 -22.65
CA ALA A 82 10.96 -6.70 -22.71
C ALA A 82 11.80 -6.33 -21.47
N ALA A 83 11.29 -6.64 -20.27
CA ALA A 83 12.01 -6.41 -19.02
C ALA A 83 13.31 -7.21 -18.93
N SER A 84 13.27 -8.50 -19.29
CA SER A 84 14.45 -9.39 -19.33
C SER A 84 15.50 -8.89 -20.33
N LYS A 85 15.05 -8.43 -21.51
CA LYS A 85 15.94 -7.86 -22.52
C LYS A 85 16.61 -6.56 -22.05
N ALA A 86 15.88 -5.70 -21.34
CA ALA A 86 16.44 -4.46 -20.80
C ALA A 86 17.41 -4.72 -19.64
N TYR A 87 17.15 -5.74 -18.84
CA TYR A 87 18.06 -6.20 -17.77
C TYR A 87 19.29 -6.90 -18.33
N ASP A 88 19.13 -7.69 -19.40
CA ASP A 88 20.18 -8.44 -20.11
C ASP A 88 21.14 -9.19 -19.16
N HIS A 89 20.60 -10.00 -18.26
CA HIS A 89 21.39 -10.73 -17.26
C HIS A 89 22.32 -9.82 -16.42
N GLY A 90 21.92 -8.58 -16.16
CA GLY A 90 22.69 -7.56 -15.45
C GLY A 90 23.67 -6.77 -16.31
N ARG A 91 23.72 -7.00 -17.63
CA ARG A 91 24.60 -6.29 -18.58
C ARG A 91 23.89 -5.12 -19.27
N GLY A 92 22.57 -5.01 -19.12
CA GLY A 92 21.78 -3.96 -19.72
C GLY A 92 22.21 -2.56 -19.26
N THR A 93 21.82 -1.55 -19.99
CA THR A 93 22.19 -0.17 -19.69
C THR A 93 21.72 0.24 -18.29
N TRP A 94 20.48 -0.09 -17.91
CA TRP A 94 19.89 0.33 -16.64
C TRP A 94 20.60 -0.27 -15.41
N PRO A 95 20.80 -1.59 -15.28
CA PRO A 95 21.49 -2.18 -14.12
C PRO A 95 22.96 -1.76 -14.00
N THR A 96 23.59 -1.33 -15.10
CA THR A 96 25.00 -0.91 -15.13
C THR A 96 25.20 0.60 -15.03
N GLN A 97 24.14 1.41 -15.06
CA GLN A 97 24.22 2.86 -14.84
C GLN A 97 24.74 3.20 -13.42
N SER A 98 25.36 4.36 -13.31
CA SER A 98 25.73 4.92 -12.01
C SER A 98 24.47 5.21 -11.17
N VAL A 99 24.65 5.29 -9.85
CA VAL A 99 23.57 5.71 -8.93
C VAL A 99 23.05 7.09 -9.31
N GLN A 100 23.96 8.02 -9.66
CA GLN A 100 23.59 9.37 -10.07
C GLN A 100 22.63 9.37 -11.29
N GLN A 101 22.95 8.62 -12.34
CA GLN A 101 22.11 8.55 -13.55
C GLN A 101 20.71 7.99 -13.25
N ARG A 102 20.61 7.00 -12.34
CA ARG A 102 19.31 6.48 -11.93
C ARG A 102 18.51 7.48 -11.07
N ILE A 103 19.19 8.25 -10.21
CA ILE A 103 18.57 9.36 -9.47
C ILE A 103 18.07 10.44 -10.42
N GLU A 104 18.85 10.83 -11.42
CA GLU A 104 18.45 11.83 -12.42
C GLU A 104 17.21 11.39 -13.21
N ALA A 105 17.13 10.13 -13.63
CA ALA A 105 15.95 9.58 -14.29
C ALA A 105 14.71 9.59 -13.38
N LEU A 106 14.88 9.23 -12.10
CA LEU A 106 13.77 9.28 -11.14
C LEU A 106 13.34 10.72 -10.83
N ALA A 107 14.27 11.66 -10.74
CA ALA A 107 13.96 13.08 -10.54
C ALA A 107 13.19 13.67 -11.75
N ASP A 108 13.56 13.31 -12.98
CA ASP A 108 12.81 13.69 -14.19
C ASP A 108 11.40 13.10 -14.17
N PHE A 109 11.25 11.84 -13.82
CA PHE A 109 9.94 11.20 -13.67
C PHE A 109 9.09 11.90 -12.59
N THR A 110 9.68 12.22 -11.42
CA THR A 110 8.99 12.92 -10.34
C THR A 110 8.48 14.28 -10.81
N TYR A 111 9.31 15.05 -11.49
CA TYR A 111 8.93 16.34 -12.05
C TYR A 111 7.75 16.22 -13.04
N ARG A 112 7.80 15.25 -13.95
CA ARG A 112 6.70 15.01 -14.92
C ARG A 112 5.41 14.58 -14.22
N MET A 113 5.50 13.77 -13.18
CA MET A 113 4.35 13.36 -12.38
C MET A 113 3.70 14.54 -11.64
N GLU A 114 4.49 15.47 -11.07
CA GLU A 114 3.98 16.67 -10.41
C GLU A 114 3.09 17.52 -11.32
N GLN A 115 3.42 17.58 -12.61
CA GLN A 115 2.61 18.31 -13.60
C GLN A 115 1.22 17.67 -13.84
N LYS A 116 1.02 16.43 -13.37
CA LYS A 116 -0.24 15.69 -13.51
C LYS A 116 -1.08 15.66 -12.23
N LYS A 117 -0.68 16.40 -11.17
CA LYS A 117 -1.33 16.37 -9.84
C LYS A 117 -2.84 16.51 -9.92
N SER A 118 -3.34 17.56 -10.57
CA SER A 118 -4.78 17.85 -10.63
C SER A 118 -5.59 16.74 -11.30
N GLU A 119 -5.08 16.16 -12.37
CA GLU A 119 -5.71 15.03 -13.07
C GLU A 119 -5.72 13.77 -12.20
N MET A 120 -4.58 13.43 -11.59
CA MET A 120 -4.42 12.24 -10.78
C MET A 120 -5.25 12.30 -9.48
N VAL A 121 -5.27 13.43 -8.80
CA VAL A 121 -6.10 13.65 -7.61
C VAL A 121 -7.58 13.46 -7.92
N ARG A 122 -8.04 13.98 -9.06
CA ARG A 122 -9.42 13.82 -9.51
C ARG A 122 -9.75 12.36 -9.83
N LEU A 123 -8.85 11.63 -10.50
CA LEU A 123 -9.02 10.21 -10.77
C LEU A 123 -9.05 9.36 -9.49
N LEU A 124 -8.17 9.64 -8.52
CA LEU A 124 -8.22 9.01 -7.20
C LEU A 124 -9.59 9.22 -6.53
N MET A 125 -10.06 10.47 -6.50
CA MET A 125 -11.35 10.80 -5.90
C MET A 125 -12.51 10.03 -6.56
N TRP A 126 -12.55 10.01 -7.88
CA TRP A 126 -13.63 9.38 -8.61
C TRP A 126 -13.59 7.86 -8.60
N GLU A 127 -12.41 7.27 -8.78
CA GLU A 127 -12.29 5.83 -9.00
C GLU A 127 -12.41 5.03 -7.70
N ILE A 128 -11.94 5.56 -6.57
CA ILE A 128 -11.95 4.84 -5.29
C ILE A 128 -12.78 5.50 -4.18
N GLY A 129 -13.47 6.59 -4.50
CA GLY A 129 -14.31 7.30 -3.52
C GLY A 129 -13.51 8.00 -2.41
N LYS A 130 -12.21 8.18 -2.57
CA LYS A 130 -11.38 8.89 -1.58
C LYS A 130 -11.72 10.36 -1.57
N SER A 131 -11.82 10.99 -0.39
CA SER A 131 -12.07 12.43 -0.33
C SER A 131 -11.03 13.21 -1.14
N HIS A 132 -11.42 14.34 -1.73
CA HIS A 132 -10.49 15.18 -2.49
C HIS A 132 -9.26 15.53 -1.65
N GLN A 133 -9.47 15.91 -0.38
CA GLN A 133 -8.39 16.23 0.54
C GLN A 133 -7.44 15.05 0.79
N ASP A 134 -7.96 13.84 0.96
CA ASP A 134 -7.11 12.66 1.18
C ASP A 134 -6.44 12.19 -0.12
N SER A 135 -7.06 12.44 -1.28
CA SER A 135 -6.45 12.22 -2.60
C SER A 135 -5.26 13.15 -2.84
N GLU A 136 -5.37 14.43 -2.47
CA GLU A 136 -4.25 15.37 -2.50
C GLU A 136 -3.12 14.95 -1.55
N LYS A 137 -3.48 14.59 -0.31
CA LYS A 137 -2.49 14.09 0.66
C LYS A 137 -1.76 12.84 0.17
N GLU A 138 -2.47 11.91 -0.48
CA GLU A 138 -1.83 10.71 -1.04
C GLU A 138 -0.85 11.07 -2.15
N PHE A 139 -1.23 11.98 -3.05
CA PHE A 139 -0.33 12.45 -4.10
C PHE A 139 0.93 13.11 -3.52
N ASP A 140 0.75 14.10 -2.64
CA ASP A 140 1.87 14.85 -2.04
C ASP A 140 2.79 13.95 -1.22
N ARG A 141 2.22 13.01 -0.47
CA ARG A 141 2.98 12.00 0.25
C ARG A 141 3.79 11.10 -0.69
N THR A 142 3.25 10.76 -1.86
CA THR A 142 3.96 9.96 -2.86
C THR A 142 5.18 10.71 -3.38
N ILE A 143 5.05 11.99 -3.69
CA ILE A 143 6.20 12.85 -4.08
C ILE A 143 7.24 12.88 -2.96
N THR A 144 6.82 13.11 -1.72
CA THR A 144 7.74 13.08 -0.55
C THR A 144 8.45 11.74 -0.42
N TYR A 145 7.73 10.62 -0.57
CA TYR A 145 8.32 9.28 -0.52
C TYR A 145 9.41 9.09 -1.61
N MET A 146 9.19 9.60 -2.82
CA MET A 146 10.17 9.54 -3.90
C MET A 146 11.43 10.35 -3.55
N GLN A 147 11.26 11.56 -3.02
CA GLN A 147 12.35 12.42 -2.57
C GLN A 147 13.15 11.78 -1.42
N ASP A 148 12.46 11.28 -0.40
CA ASP A 148 13.08 10.56 0.73
C ASP A 148 13.85 9.31 0.25
N THR A 149 13.33 8.61 -0.77
CA THR A 149 13.99 7.43 -1.34
C THR A 149 15.27 7.82 -2.10
N ILE A 150 15.28 8.95 -2.78
CA ILE A 150 16.49 9.51 -3.40
C ILE A 150 17.53 9.84 -2.33
N GLU A 151 17.15 10.52 -1.26
CA GLU A 151 18.07 10.87 -0.17
C GLU A 151 18.62 9.61 0.53
N ALA A 152 17.77 8.62 0.80
CA ALA A 152 18.21 7.34 1.36
C ALA A 152 19.18 6.59 0.41
N MET A 153 18.99 6.73 -0.91
CA MET A 153 19.93 6.15 -1.88
C MET A 153 21.27 6.86 -1.88
N LYS A 154 21.30 8.18 -1.75
CA LYS A 154 22.56 8.96 -1.59
C LYS A 154 23.32 8.52 -0.33
N ASP A 155 22.61 8.35 0.79
CA ASP A 155 23.21 7.86 2.04
C ASP A 155 23.77 6.45 1.89
N LEU A 156 23.02 5.55 1.25
CA LEU A 156 23.46 4.20 0.98
C LEU A 156 24.69 4.16 0.07
N ASP A 157 24.73 5.01 -0.94
CA ASP A 157 25.85 5.16 -1.86
C ASP A 157 27.11 5.66 -1.14
N ARG A 158 26.96 6.71 -0.32
CA ARG A 158 28.04 7.28 0.50
C ARG A 158 28.67 6.25 1.43
N VAL A 159 27.84 5.48 2.16
CA VAL A 159 28.36 4.42 3.05
C VAL A 159 29.06 3.32 2.27
N SER A 160 28.59 2.99 1.08
CA SER A 160 29.11 1.94 0.21
C SER A 160 30.35 2.34 -0.61
N SER A 161 30.72 3.62 -0.62
CA SER A 161 31.87 4.14 -1.39
C SER A 161 33.24 3.76 -0.79
N ARG A 162 33.27 3.20 0.42
CA ARG A 162 34.49 2.89 1.16
C ARG A 162 35.03 1.50 0.84
N PHE A 163 36.35 1.39 0.75
CA PHE A 163 37.04 0.10 0.79
C PHE A 163 37.21 -0.38 2.22
N VAL A 164 37.07 -1.67 2.44
CA VAL A 164 37.36 -2.36 3.69
C VAL A 164 38.58 -3.24 3.48
N ILE A 165 39.54 -3.17 4.42
CA ILE A 165 40.70 -4.07 4.45
C ILE A 165 40.55 -4.93 5.71
N GLN A 166 40.52 -6.25 5.51
CA GLN A 166 40.44 -7.21 6.59
C GLN A 166 41.44 -8.35 6.33
N GLY A 167 42.38 -8.51 7.22
CA GLY A 167 43.52 -9.39 6.96
C GLY A 167 44.33 -8.91 5.75
N ASP A 168 44.50 -9.82 4.79
CA ASP A 168 45.21 -9.56 3.53
C ASP A 168 44.24 -9.30 2.34
N ILE A 169 42.94 -9.06 2.61
CA ILE A 169 41.92 -8.79 1.59
C ILE A 169 41.48 -7.33 1.64
N ILE A 170 41.50 -6.69 0.48
CA ILE A 170 40.87 -5.38 0.24
C ILE A 170 39.58 -5.61 -0.57
N GLY A 171 38.47 -4.99 -0.17
CA GLY A 171 37.20 -5.15 -0.86
C GLY A 171 36.29 -3.93 -0.76
N GLN A 172 35.41 -3.80 -1.72
CA GLN A 172 34.31 -2.84 -1.68
C GLN A 172 32.97 -3.59 -1.73
N ILE A 173 32.09 -3.25 -0.80
CA ILE A 173 30.76 -3.85 -0.69
C ILE A 173 29.73 -2.81 -1.13
N ARG A 174 29.03 -3.09 -2.21
CA ARG A 174 27.93 -2.27 -2.70
C ARG A 174 26.69 -3.14 -2.92
N ARG A 175 25.63 -2.55 -3.43
CA ARG A 175 24.41 -3.30 -3.71
C ARG A 175 24.16 -3.38 -5.20
N ALA A 176 23.75 -4.56 -5.67
CA ALA A 176 23.40 -4.84 -7.06
C ALA A 176 21.91 -5.19 -7.17
N PRO A 177 21.26 -4.93 -8.31
CA PRO A 177 19.84 -5.27 -8.54
C PRO A 177 19.58 -6.77 -8.47
N LEU A 178 18.33 -7.14 -8.29
CA LEU A 178 17.85 -8.53 -8.29
C LEU A 178 17.62 -9.06 -9.72
N GLY A 179 17.00 -8.23 -10.58
CA GLY A 179 16.59 -8.62 -11.92
C GLY A 179 15.27 -7.98 -12.36
N VAL A 180 14.34 -8.82 -12.80
CA VAL A 180 12.99 -8.42 -13.22
C VAL A 180 12.04 -8.45 -12.02
N VAL A 181 11.39 -7.33 -11.73
CA VAL A 181 10.43 -7.17 -10.65
C VAL A 181 9.01 -7.12 -11.22
N LEU A 182 8.11 -7.95 -10.70
CA LEU A 182 6.66 -7.79 -10.88
C LEU A 182 6.13 -6.92 -9.74
N SER A 183 5.61 -5.73 -10.06
CA SER A 183 5.06 -4.77 -9.09
C SER A 183 3.54 -4.66 -9.24
N MET A 184 2.82 -4.89 -8.12
CA MET A 184 1.36 -4.80 -8.03
C MET A 184 0.97 -4.11 -6.73
N GLY A 185 0.31 -2.96 -6.83
CA GLY A 185 -0.16 -2.19 -5.69
C GLY A 185 -1.59 -2.53 -5.26
N PRO A 186 -2.03 -2.02 -4.09
CA PRO A 186 -3.37 -2.21 -3.56
C PRO A 186 -4.32 -1.14 -4.11
N PHE A 187 -5.63 -1.36 -3.94
CA PHE A 187 -6.63 -0.42 -4.42
C PHE A 187 -6.87 0.78 -3.50
N ASN A 188 -6.61 0.63 -2.20
CA ASN A 188 -6.96 1.64 -1.18
C ASN A 188 -6.00 2.83 -1.12
N TYR A 189 -4.74 2.60 -1.46
CA TYR A 189 -3.70 3.62 -1.70
C TYR A 189 -2.99 3.29 -3.02
N PRO A 190 -3.72 3.38 -4.15
CA PRO A 190 -3.25 2.87 -5.44
C PRO A 190 -2.00 3.59 -5.94
N LEU A 191 -1.80 4.85 -5.57
CA LEU A 191 -0.63 5.62 -5.93
C LEU A 191 0.52 5.39 -4.94
N ASN A 192 0.35 5.80 -3.68
CA ASN A 192 1.43 5.81 -2.70
C ASN A 192 2.00 4.40 -2.45
N GLU A 193 1.13 3.42 -2.15
CA GLU A 193 1.59 2.06 -1.82
C GLU A 193 2.22 1.36 -3.03
N THR A 194 1.73 1.59 -4.25
CA THR A 194 2.37 1.08 -5.47
C THR A 194 3.77 1.63 -5.63
N PHE A 195 3.95 2.93 -5.39
CA PHE A 195 5.25 3.59 -5.53
C PHE A 195 6.24 3.18 -4.46
N THR A 196 5.78 2.70 -3.29
CA THR A 196 6.69 2.16 -2.26
C THR A 196 7.40 0.87 -2.68
N THR A 197 6.91 0.19 -3.71
CA THR A 197 7.56 -0.97 -4.33
C THR A 197 8.26 -0.61 -5.63
N LEU A 198 7.61 0.18 -6.48
CA LEU A 198 8.10 0.54 -7.81
C LEU A 198 9.38 1.40 -7.75
N ILE A 199 9.39 2.45 -6.94
CA ILE A 199 10.49 3.43 -6.89
C ILE A 199 11.78 2.82 -6.36
N PRO A 200 11.81 2.10 -5.21
CA PRO A 200 13.04 1.43 -4.76
C PRO A 200 13.54 0.37 -5.73
N ALA A 201 12.64 -0.36 -6.40
CA ALA A 201 13.03 -1.34 -7.40
C ALA A 201 13.78 -0.69 -8.56
N LEU A 202 13.24 0.39 -9.13
CA LEU A 202 13.86 1.15 -10.22
C LEU A 202 15.19 1.75 -9.79
N LEU A 203 15.22 2.45 -8.66
CA LEU A 203 16.41 3.14 -8.18
C LEU A 203 17.56 2.18 -7.90
N MET A 204 17.28 0.94 -7.50
CA MET A 204 18.29 -0.12 -7.34
C MET A 204 18.77 -0.74 -8.65
N GLY A 205 18.19 -0.37 -9.81
CA GLY A 205 18.62 -0.83 -11.13
C GLY A 205 17.89 -2.07 -11.65
N ASN A 206 16.78 -2.46 -11.04
CA ASN A 206 15.91 -3.51 -11.55
C ASN A 206 15.08 -3.01 -12.74
N THR A 207 14.62 -3.92 -13.58
CA THR A 207 13.57 -3.66 -14.56
C THR A 207 12.24 -4.12 -14.02
N VAL A 208 11.14 -3.47 -14.42
CA VAL A 208 9.84 -3.64 -13.78
C VAL A 208 8.76 -3.97 -14.79
N ILE A 209 7.92 -4.94 -14.43
CA ILE A 209 6.62 -5.18 -15.01
C ILE A 209 5.60 -4.66 -13.99
N PHE A 210 4.89 -3.61 -14.36
CA PHE A 210 3.94 -2.94 -13.49
C PHE A 210 2.50 -3.28 -13.90
N LYS A 211 1.73 -3.81 -12.97
CA LYS A 211 0.29 -4.01 -13.11
C LYS A 211 -0.45 -3.07 -12.16
N PRO A 212 -1.19 -2.07 -12.67
CA PRO A 212 -2.05 -1.24 -11.85
C PRO A 212 -3.06 -2.06 -11.03
N PRO A 213 -3.49 -1.58 -9.85
CA PRO A 213 -4.52 -2.24 -9.05
C PRO A 213 -5.87 -2.28 -9.78
N LYS A 214 -6.81 -3.11 -9.29
CA LYS A 214 -8.14 -3.26 -9.90
C LYS A 214 -8.96 -1.97 -9.83
N PHE A 215 -8.90 -1.25 -8.72
CA PHE A 215 -9.47 0.09 -8.54
C PHE A 215 -8.29 1.07 -8.40
N GLY A 216 -8.41 2.26 -8.97
CA GLY A 216 -7.30 3.18 -9.13
C GLY A 216 -6.44 2.84 -10.37
N VAL A 217 -7.01 2.20 -11.38
CA VAL A 217 -6.29 1.82 -12.60
C VAL A 217 -6.11 3.00 -13.57
N LEU A 218 -7.12 3.86 -13.67
CA LEU A 218 -7.11 4.99 -14.61
C LEU A 218 -6.13 6.09 -14.20
N LEU A 219 -5.83 6.21 -12.90
CA LEU A 219 -4.89 7.21 -12.39
C LEU A 219 -3.46 7.06 -12.95
N PHE A 220 -3.12 5.88 -13.50
CA PHE A 220 -1.80 5.64 -14.10
C PHE A 220 -1.70 6.03 -15.57
N ARG A 221 -2.84 6.31 -16.24
CA ARG A 221 -2.85 6.77 -17.63
C ARG A 221 -1.96 8.00 -17.86
N PRO A 222 -2.08 9.09 -17.07
CA PRO A 222 -1.25 10.28 -17.26
C PRO A 222 0.25 10.05 -17.00
N LEU A 223 0.64 8.91 -16.43
CA LEU A 223 2.03 8.57 -16.14
C LEU A 223 2.70 7.71 -17.22
N LEU A 224 1.96 7.12 -18.17
CA LEU A 224 2.55 6.24 -19.19
C LEU A 224 3.63 6.94 -20.01
N GLU A 225 3.36 8.18 -20.44
CA GLU A 225 4.34 8.98 -21.17
C GLU A 225 5.54 9.36 -20.29
N ALA A 226 5.30 9.72 -19.03
CA ALA A 226 6.38 10.01 -18.07
C ALA A 226 7.30 8.80 -17.87
N PHE A 227 6.76 7.59 -17.73
CA PHE A 227 7.57 6.37 -17.69
C PHE A 227 8.39 6.15 -18.96
N LYS A 228 7.78 6.36 -20.14
CA LYS A 228 8.46 6.23 -21.43
C LYS A 228 9.61 7.20 -21.58
N GLU A 229 9.41 8.46 -21.21
CA GLU A 229 10.38 9.53 -21.42
C GLU A 229 11.53 9.53 -20.40
N SER A 230 11.27 9.10 -19.15
CA SER A 230 12.26 9.15 -18.07
C SER A 230 13.13 7.90 -17.96
N PHE A 231 12.69 6.76 -18.48
CA PHE A 231 13.42 5.50 -18.34
C PHE A 231 13.79 4.88 -19.68
N PRO A 232 14.94 4.20 -19.79
CA PRO A 232 15.33 3.49 -21.00
C PRO A 232 14.28 2.44 -21.43
N PRO A 233 14.17 2.12 -22.73
CA PRO A 233 13.24 1.11 -23.22
C PRO A 233 13.30 -0.21 -22.47
N GLY A 234 12.14 -0.70 -22.02
CA GLY A 234 11.99 -1.97 -21.30
C GLY A 234 12.29 -1.93 -19.81
N VAL A 235 12.78 -0.81 -19.26
CA VAL A 235 13.00 -0.65 -17.80
C VAL A 235 11.66 -0.63 -17.06
N VAL A 236 10.66 0.04 -17.59
CA VAL A 236 9.28 0.01 -17.10
C VAL A 236 8.36 -0.52 -18.20
N ASN A 237 7.56 -1.53 -17.87
CA ASN A 237 6.54 -2.08 -18.74
C ASN A 237 5.23 -2.12 -17.97
N THR A 238 4.13 -1.63 -18.56
CA THR A 238 2.81 -1.60 -17.91
C THR A 238 1.87 -2.59 -18.58
N ILE A 239 1.19 -3.40 -17.78
CA ILE A 239 0.18 -4.36 -18.26
C ILE A 239 -1.13 -4.18 -17.53
N TYR A 240 -2.24 -4.32 -18.25
CA TYR A 240 -3.60 -4.17 -17.75
C TYR A 240 -4.37 -5.49 -17.91
N GLY A 241 -5.37 -5.73 -17.10
CA GLY A 241 -6.23 -6.89 -17.23
C GLY A 241 -6.47 -7.65 -15.93
N SER A 242 -7.17 -8.78 -16.03
CA SER A 242 -7.46 -9.64 -14.89
C SER A 242 -6.19 -10.32 -14.36
N GLY A 243 -5.99 -10.31 -13.04
CA GLY A 243 -4.85 -10.98 -12.41
C GLY A 243 -4.79 -12.47 -12.75
N SER A 244 -5.94 -13.16 -12.84
CA SER A 244 -6.00 -14.58 -13.20
C SER A 244 -5.52 -14.87 -14.63
N GLU A 245 -5.70 -13.94 -15.57
CA GLU A 245 -5.36 -14.13 -16.97
C GLU A 245 -3.90 -13.79 -17.27
N ILE A 246 -3.35 -12.73 -16.63
CA ILE A 246 -2.04 -12.18 -16.99
C ILE A 246 -0.93 -12.57 -16.02
N ILE A 247 -1.22 -12.80 -14.73
CA ILE A 247 -0.18 -13.08 -13.73
C ILE A 247 0.26 -14.55 -13.77
N GLY A 248 -0.68 -15.47 -13.97
CA GLY A 248 -0.37 -16.90 -14.06
C GLY A 248 0.71 -17.24 -15.09
N PRO A 249 0.51 -16.91 -16.37
CA PRO A 249 1.53 -17.13 -17.41
C PRO A 249 2.86 -16.44 -17.11
N LEU A 250 2.81 -15.21 -16.57
CA LEU A 250 3.99 -14.44 -16.21
C LEU A 250 4.83 -15.13 -15.13
N MET A 251 4.22 -15.58 -14.04
CA MET A 251 4.92 -16.30 -12.97
C MET A 251 5.42 -17.65 -13.42
N ALA A 252 4.60 -18.42 -14.16
CA ALA A 252 4.96 -19.72 -14.68
C ALA A 252 6.13 -19.68 -15.68
N SER A 253 6.37 -18.55 -16.33
CA SER A 253 7.53 -18.35 -17.21
C SER A 253 8.88 -18.46 -16.46
N GLY A 254 8.90 -18.23 -15.16
CA GLY A 254 10.13 -18.15 -14.35
C GLY A 254 10.99 -16.92 -14.65
N GLY A 255 10.46 -15.96 -15.40
CA GLY A 255 11.15 -14.71 -15.77
C GLY A 255 11.02 -13.57 -14.77
N VAL A 256 10.42 -13.81 -13.59
CA VAL A 256 10.29 -12.83 -12.50
C VAL A 256 11.27 -13.20 -11.39
N ASP A 257 12.20 -12.31 -11.06
CA ASP A 257 13.18 -12.49 -9.99
C ASP A 257 12.66 -11.99 -8.63
N ALA A 258 11.76 -10.98 -8.64
CA ALA A 258 11.16 -10.46 -7.43
C ALA A 258 9.66 -10.15 -7.62
N LEU A 259 8.87 -10.57 -6.64
CA LEU A 259 7.45 -10.26 -6.52
C LEU A 259 7.28 -9.15 -5.47
N ALA A 260 6.84 -7.98 -5.91
CA ALA A 260 6.44 -6.87 -5.06
C ALA A 260 4.91 -6.73 -5.11
N PHE A 261 4.24 -7.16 -4.07
CA PHE A 261 2.78 -7.26 -4.04
C PHE A 261 2.21 -6.73 -2.73
N ILE A 262 1.16 -5.93 -2.84
CA ILE A 262 0.36 -5.48 -1.70
C ILE A 262 -1.09 -5.89 -1.94
N GLY A 263 -1.60 -6.75 -1.06
CA GLY A 263 -2.94 -7.32 -1.16
C GLY A 263 -3.18 -8.38 -0.08
N THR A 264 -3.91 -9.46 -0.40
CA THR A 264 -4.21 -10.52 0.58
C THR A 264 -3.16 -11.62 0.56
N SER A 265 -2.90 -12.23 1.73
CA SER A 265 -2.00 -13.38 1.92
C SER A 265 -2.37 -14.55 0.98
N ARG A 266 -3.66 -14.87 0.88
CA ARG A 266 -4.17 -15.91 -0.03
C ARG A 266 -3.78 -15.68 -1.49
N VAL A 267 -3.84 -14.43 -1.96
CA VAL A 267 -3.45 -14.09 -3.35
C VAL A 267 -1.93 -14.15 -3.50
N ALA A 268 -1.16 -13.68 -2.52
CA ALA A 268 0.30 -13.77 -2.52
C ALA A 268 0.77 -15.22 -2.64
N ASP A 269 0.20 -16.13 -1.84
CA ASP A 269 0.53 -17.57 -1.88
C ASP A 269 0.19 -18.18 -3.24
N ALA A 270 -1.00 -17.89 -3.77
CA ALA A 270 -1.40 -18.38 -5.10
C ALA A 270 -0.46 -17.92 -6.22
N ILE A 271 0.08 -16.69 -6.13
CA ILE A 271 1.04 -16.15 -7.10
C ILE A 271 2.41 -16.83 -6.92
N LYS A 272 2.90 -16.93 -5.69
CA LYS A 272 4.22 -17.54 -5.39
C LYS A 272 4.28 -19.00 -5.82
N GLN A 273 3.20 -19.77 -5.61
CA GLN A 273 3.12 -21.19 -5.98
C GLN A 273 3.24 -21.44 -7.48
N GLN A 274 2.94 -20.46 -8.32
CA GLN A 274 3.03 -20.60 -9.78
C GLN A 274 4.47 -20.45 -10.31
N HIS A 275 5.40 -19.92 -9.47
CA HIS A 275 6.78 -19.75 -9.91
C HIS A 275 7.53 -21.09 -9.92
N PRO A 276 8.17 -21.51 -11.07
CA PRO A 276 8.78 -22.83 -11.20
C PRO A 276 10.02 -23.06 -10.32
N LYS A 277 10.62 -21.96 -9.81
CA LYS A 277 11.80 -21.98 -8.94
C LYS A 277 11.57 -21.07 -7.73
N PRO A 278 10.80 -21.46 -6.71
CA PRO A 278 10.45 -20.59 -5.57
C PRO A 278 11.66 -20.01 -4.83
N HIS A 279 12.78 -20.74 -4.79
CA HIS A 279 14.02 -20.29 -4.15
C HIS A 279 14.75 -19.16 -4.92
N HIS A 280 14.44 -18.94 -6.20
CA HIS A 280 14.94 -17.80 -6.97
C HIS A 280 14.10 -16.55 -6.75
N LEU A 281 12.80 -16.70 -6.46
CA LEU A 281 11.87 -15.60 -6.28
C LEU A 281 12.13 -14.89 -4.95
N ARG A 282 12.38 -13.61 -4.99
CA ARG A 282 12.36 -12.74 -3.81
C ARG A 282 10.96 -12.16 -3.65
N SER A 283 10.47 -12.10 -2.42
CA SER A 283 9.14 -11.56 -2.14
C SER A 283 9.25 -10.32 -1.27
N ILE A 284 8.54 -9.26 -1.67
CA ILE A 284 8.36 -8.02 -0.91
C ILE A 284 6.85 -7.80 -0.84
N LEU A 285 6.24 -8.19 0.26
CA LEU A 285 4.81 -8.32 0.40
C LEU A 285 4.28 -7.44 1.55
N GLY A 286 3.24 -6.67 1.28
CA GLY A 286 2.38 -6.05 2.29
C GLY A 286 1.02 -6.71 2.24
N LEU A 287 0.61 -7.36 3.34
CA LEU A 287 -0.55 -8.26 3.33
C LEU A 287 -1.61 -7.85 4.36
N ASP A 288 -2.52 -8.77 4.65
CA ASP A 288 -3.63 -8.57 5.57
C ASP A 288 -3.16 -8.20 6.99
N ALA A 289 -3.98 -7.48 7.73
CA ALA A 289 -3.71 -7.12 9.11
C ALA A 289 -5.00 -6.98 9.93
N LYS A 290 -4.98 -7.39 11.18
CA LYS A 290 -6.05 -7.18 12.15
C LYS A 290 -5.51 -6.47 13.39
N ASN A 291 -5.06 -5.22 13.20
CA ASN A 291 -4.38 -4.45 14.25
C ASN A 291 -5.31 -4.16 15.43
N PRO A 292 -4.95 -4.58 16.66
CA PRO A 292 -5.72 -4.27 17.85
C PRO A 292 -5.30 -2.94 18.49
N ALA A 293 -6.25 -2.31 19.20
CA ALA A 293 -5.96 -1.39 20.27
C ALA A 293 -6.25 -2.06 21.63
N ILE A 294 -5.42 -1.79 22.65
CA ILE A 294 -5.63 -2.21 24.03
C ILE A 294 -5.74 -0.97 24.90
N LEU A 295 -6.92 -0.76 25.50
CA LEU A 295 -7.19 0.37 26.39
C LEU A 295 -7.15 -0.12 27.84
N LEU A 296 -6.10 0.27 28.56
CA LEU A 296 -5.89 -0.08 29.97
C LEU A 296 -6.81 0.73 30.89
N PRO A 297 -7.02 0.32 32.16
CA PRO A 297 -7.94 0.99 33.09
C PRO A 297 -7.64 2.48 33.33
N ASP A 298 -6.38 2.87 33.19
CA ASP A 298 -5.86 4.23 33.41
C ASP A 298 -5.74 5.07 32.14
N ALA A 299 -6.22 4.54 30.99
CA ALA A 299 -6.17 5.23 29.71
C ALA A 299 -6.86 6.61 29.76
N ASP A 300 -6.30 7.58 29.05
CA ASP A 300 -6.97 8.86 28.80
C ASP A 300 -8.10 8.67 27.79
N LEU A 301 -9.34 8.75 28.26
CA LEU A 301 -10.49 8.43 27.41
C LEU A 301 -10.67 9.40 26.24
N ASP A 302 -10.39 10.70 26.43
CA ASP A 302 -10.57 11.68 25.34
C ASP A 302 -9.52 11.47 24.26
N LEU A 303 -8.27 11.19 24.66
CA LEU A 303 -7.20 10.82 23.75
C LEU A 303 -7.51 9.48 23.04
N ALA A 304 -7.92 8.46 23.79
CA ALA A 304 -8.21 7.14 23.26
C ALA A 304 -9.38 7.18 22.25
N VAL A 305 -10.46 7.89 22.55
CA VAL A 305 -11.59 8.06 21.63
C VAL A 305 -11.15 8.72 20.34
N ARG A 306 -10.40 9.82 20.41
CA ARG A 306 -9.89 10.52 19.22
C ARG A 306 -8.99 9.64 18.36
N GLU A 307 -8.00 8.98 18.97
CA GLU A 307 -7.04 8.15 18.25
C GLU A 307 -7.67 6.86 17.71
N CYS A 308 -8.59 6.24 18.45
CA CYS A 308 -9.36 5.07 17.97
C CYS A 308 -10.31 5.45 16.83
N LEU A 309 -10.96 6.63 16.88
CA LEU A 309 -11.82 7.11 15.80
C LEU A 309 -11.03 7.28 14.49
N LEU A 310 -9.94 8.02 14.55
CA LEU A 310 -9.05 8.23 13.42
C LEU A 310 -8.43 6.91 12.95
N GLY A 311 -7.98 6.09 13.89
CA GLY A 311 -7.35 4.80 13.63
C GLY A 311 -8.28 3.81 12.94
N SER A 312 -9.56 3.75 13.34
CA SER A 312 -10.51 2.78 12.80
C SER A 312 -11.23 3.25 11.54
N LEU A 313 -11.53 4.56 11.40
CA LEU A 313 -12.51 5.04 10.43
C LEU A 313 -11.96 5.98 9.34
N THR A 314 -10.70 6.45 9.44
CA THR A 314 -10.10 7.21 8.33
C THR A 314 -10.13 6.38 7.05
N PHE A 315 -10.57 7.00 5.96
CA PHE A 315 -10.84 6.36 4.68
C PHE A 315 -11.74 5.11 4.83
N ASN A 316 -12.86 5.27 5.56
CA ASN A 316 -13.84 4.20 5.83
C ASN A 316 -13.23 2.93 6.47
N GLY A 317 -12.10 3.03 7.17
CA GLY A 317 -11.39 1.85 7.71
C GLY A 317 -10.68 0.99 6.67
N GLN A 318 -10.61 1.41 5.41
CA GLN A 318 -9.99 0.68 4.30
C GLN A 318 -8.47 0.86 4.27
N ARG A 319 -7.81 0.64 5.40
CA ARG A 319 -6.35 0.74 5.53
C ARG A 319 -5.78 -0.53 6.16
N CYS A 320 -4.65 -1.01 5.65
CA CYS A 320 -3.93 -2.11 6.30
C CYS A 320 -3.52 -1.72 7.75
N THR A 321 -3.21 -0.45 7.98
CA THR A 321 -2.88 0.11 9.29
C THR A 321 -4.09 0.50 10.14
N ALA A 322 -5.35 0.28 9.70
CA ALA A 322 -6.50 0.62 10.54
C ALA A 322 -6.50 -0.19 11.84
N LEU A 323 -7.00 0.43 12.93
CA LEU A 323 -7.42 -0.30 14.12
C LEU A 323 -8.70 -1.07 13.79
N LYS A 324 -8.65 -2.38 13.83
CA LYS A 324 -9.72 -3.27 13.34
C LYS A 324 -10.42 -4.04 14.45
N ILE A 325 -9.91 -3.93 15.70
CA ILE A 325 -10.52 -4.48 16.91
C ILE A 325 -10.01 -3.66 18.11
N LEU A 326 -10.91 -3.33 19.04
CA LEU A 326 -10.59 -2.56 20.23
C LEU A 326 -10.83 -3.40 21.47
N PHE A 327 -9.79 -3.75 22.19
CA PHE A 327 -9.88 -4.35 23.52
C PHE A 327 -9.96 -3.24 24.54
N VAL A 328 -11.05 -3.19 25.30
CA VAL A 328 -11.30 -2.13 26.29
C VAL A 328 -11.51 -2.76 27.65
N HIS A 329 -10.70 -2.34 28.64
CA HIS A 329 -10.84 -2.86 30.01
C HIS A 329 -12.25 -2.58 30.55
N SER A 330 -12.87 -3.57 31.20
CA SER A 330 -14.27 -3.52 31.60
C SER A 330 -14.60 -2.30 32.48
N SER A 331 -13.68 -1.86 33.33
CA SER A 331 -13.87 -0.69 34.21
C SER A 331 -14.07 0.64 33.48
N ILE A 332 -13.61 0.77 32.23
CA ILE A 332 -13.72 1.98 31.40
C ILE A 332 -14.57 1.78 30.14
N CYS A 333 -15.09 0.58 29.95
CA CYS A 333 -15.75 0.19 28.69
C CYS A 333 -17.01 1.03 28.43
N GLU A 334 -17.91 1.16 29.40
CA GLU A 334 -19.16 1.92 29.20
C GLU A 334 -18.92 3.41 28.90
N PRO A 335 -18.10 4.17 29.68
CA PRO A 335 -17.80 5.57 29.36
C PRO A 335 -17.03 5.71 28.03
N PHE A 336 -16.19 4.75 27.64
CA PHE A 336 -15.55 4.75 26.32
C PHE A 336 -16.58 4.58 25.21
N LEU A 337 -17.45 3.56 25.29
CA LEU A 337 -18.49 3.29 24.28
C LEU A 337 -19.42 4.48 24.08
N GLN A 338 -19.83 5.14 25.15
CA GLN A 338 -20.69 6.33 25.07
C GLN A 338 -20.01 7.43 24.26
N ARG A 339 -18.77 7.84 24.63
CA ARG A 339 -18.01 8.91 23.94
C ARG A 339 -17.65 8.51 22.50
N PHE A 340 -17.26 7.26 22.29
CA PHE A 340 -16.90 6.77 20.97
C PHE A 340 -18.09 6.71 20.02
N SER A 341 -19.25 6.24 20.51
CA SER A 341 -20.51 6.25 19.76
C SER A 341 -20.95 7.65 19.36
N GLU A 342 -20.82 8.63 20.26
CA GLU A 342 -21.10 10.04 19.97
C GLU A 342 -20.13 10.60 18.91
N ALA A 343 -18.83 10.32 19.03
CA ALA A 343 -17.81 10.73 18.07
C ALA A 343 -18.07 10.16 16.66
N VAL A 344 -18.43 8.87 16.57
CA VAL A 344 -18.82 8.21 15.31
C VAL A 344 -20.08 8.84 14.70
N SER A 345 -21.07 9.16 15.53
CA SER A 345 -22.33 9.76 15.07
C SER A 345 -22.17 11.17 14.52
N ASN A 346 -21.12 11.88 14.93
CA ASN A 346 -20.79 13.23 14.49
C ASN A 346 -19.88 13.26 13.24
N MET A 347 -19.48 12.09 12.70
CA MET A 347 -18.68 12.05 11.47
C MET A 347 -19.50 12.53 10.28
N LYS A 348 -18.93 13.44 9.49
CA LYS A 348 -19.58 13.93 8.27
C LYS A 348 -19.57 12.87 7.18
N ILE A 349 -20.75 12.51 6.69
CA ILE A 349 -20.95 11.65 5.53
C ILE A 349 -21.21 12.51 4.29
N GLY A 350 -20.86 12.03 3.12
CA GLY A 350 -21.14 12.75 1.87
C GLY A 350 -20.32 12.26 0.68
N MET A 351 -20.34 13.07 -0.37
CA MET A 351 -19.59 12.79 -1.59
C MET A 351 -18.11 13.19 -1.45
N PRO A 352 -17.21 12.54 -2.18
CA PRO A 352 -15.75 12.73 -2.02
C PRO A 352 -15.27 14.18 -2.19
N TRP A 353 -15.98 15.02 -2.90
CA TRP A 353 -15.65 16.43 -3.12
C TRP A 353 -16.15 17.37 -2.02
N GLU A 354 -16.96 16.89 -1.10
CA GLU A 354 -17.52 17.76 -0.05
C GLU A 354 -16.48 18.14 0.98
N PRO A 355 -16.38 19.43 1.32
CA PRO A 355 -15.43 19.88 2.35
C PRO A 355 -15.66 19.20 3.70
N GLY A 356 -14.59 18.64 4.27
CA GLY A 356 -14.62 18.00 5.59
C GLY A 356 -15.37 16.68 5.65
N VAL A 357 -15.70 16.06 4.51
CA VAL A 357 -16.27 14.72 4.49
C VAL A 357 -15.26 13.72 5.06
N ALA A 358 -15.75 12.82 5.93
CA ALA A 358 -14.93 11.79 6.57
C ALA A 358 -15.29 10.38 6.08
N LEU A 359 -16.55 10.18 5.67
CA LEU A 359 -17.09 8.90 5.24
C LEU A 359 -17.70 9.04 3.85
N THR A 360 -17.26 8.22 2.94
CA THR A 360 -17.56 8.27 1.50
C THR A 360 -18.01 6.90 0.97
N PRO A 361 -18.59 6.80 -0.24
CA PRO A 361 -18.91 5.52 -0.87
C PRO A 361 -17.71 4.58 -1.01
N LEU A 362 -17.95 3.27 -0.89
CA LEU A 362 -16.95 2.20 -0.95
C LEU A 362 -16.73 1.72 -2.40
N PRO A 363 -15.49 1.55 -2.88
CA PRO A 363 -15.22 1.21 -4.27
C PRO A 363 -15.53 -0.26 -4.61
N GLU A 364 -15.38 -1.19 -3.67
CA GLU A 364 -15.57 -2.60 -3.92
C GLU A 364 -17.06 -2.93 -4.11
N GLU A 365 -17.36 -3.62 -5.19
CA GLU A 365 -18.69 -4.15 -5.45
C GLU A 365 -19.08 -5.21 -4.40
N GLY A 366 -20.32 -5.18 -3.90
CA GLY A 366 -20.78 -6.10 -2.87
C GLY A 366 -20.20 -5.87 -1.47
N LYS A 367 -19.40 -4.79 -1.26
CA LYS A 367 -18.78 -4.52 0.05
C LYS A 367 -19.80 -4.21 1.15
N PRO A 368 -20.83 -3.38 0.93
CA PRO A 368 -21.88 -3.16 1.93
C PRO A 368 -22.58 -4.44 2.35
N GLU A 369 -22.85 -5.35 1.43
CA GLU A 369 -23.47 -6.66 1.66
C GLU A 369 -22.56 -7.56 2.50
N TYR A 370 -21.27 -7.64 2.14
CA TYR A 370 -20.27 -8.38 2.91
C TYR A 370 -20.17 -7.87 4.36
N LEU A 371 -20.08 -6.56 4.55
CA LEU A 371 -20.04 -5.94 5.87
C LEU A 371 -21.33 -6.19 6.66
N SER A 372 -22.48 -6.14 5.99
CA SER A 372 -23.78 -6.48 6.60
C SER A 372 -23.83 -7.94 7.05
N GLY A 373 -23.21 -8.86 6.29
CA GLY A 373 -23.08 -10.27 6.67
C GLY A 373 -22.27 -10.45 7.96
N LEU A 374 -21.15 -9.76 8.10
CA LEU A 374 -20.35 -9.76 9.34
C LEU A 374 -21.13 -9.19 10.55
N LEU A 375 -21.92 -8.15 10.33
CA LEU A 375 -22.80 -7.62 11.38
C LEU A 375 -23.88 -8.61 11.79
N GLN A 376 -24.54 -9.28 10.83
CA GLN A 376 -25.56 -10.28 11.11
C GLN A 376 -25.01 -11.45 11.93
N ASP A 377 -23.81 -11.93 11.59
CA ASP A 377 -23.11 -12.96 12.37
C ASP A 377 -22.94 -12.53 13.83
N ALA A 378 -22.38 -11.34 14.06
CA ALA A 378 -22.15 -10.84 15.41
C ALA A 378 -23.46 -10.61 16.20
N LEU A 379 -24.48 -10.02 15.56
CA LEU A 379 -25.79 -9.78 16.17
C LEU A 379 -26.49 -11.10 16.52
N GLY A 380 -26.41 -12.11 15.64
CA GLY A 380 -26.95 -13.45 15.88
C GLY A 380 -26.30 -14.17 17.07
N GLN A 381 -25.10 -13.76 17.47
CA GLN A 381 -24.35 -14.31 18.60
C GLN A 381 -24.40 -13.41 19.86
N GLY A 382 -25.29 -12.42 19.89
CA GLY A 382 -25.58 -11.62 21.08
C GLY A 382 -24.86 -10.27 21.18
N ALA A 383 -24.10 -9.88 20.16
CA ALA A 383 -23.57 -8.52 20.08
C ALA A 383 -24.69 -7.50 19.75
N ARG A 384 -24.44 -6.23 20.02
CA ARG A 384 -25.33 -5.11 19.65
C ARG A 384 -24.55 -4.01 18.95
N ILE A 385 -25.25 -3.26 18.11
CA ILE A 385 -24.71 -2.02 17.53
C ILE A 385 -24.94 -0.91 18.56
N VAL A 386 -23.86 -0.21 18.94
CA VAL A 386 -23.88 0.79 20.02
C VAL A 386 -24.30 2.17 19.51
N ASN A 387 -23.80 2.57 18.33
CA ASN A 387 -24.07 3.88 17.78
C ASN A 387 -25.39 3.93 16.98
N PRO A 388 -26.13 5.07 17.01
CA PRO A 388 -27.30 5.29 16.18
C PRO A 388 -27.01 5.08 14.69
N ASN A 389 -27.95 4.51 13.97
CA ASN A 389 -27.86 4.22 12.53
C ASN A 389 -26.70 3.30 12.10
N GLY A 390 -25.91 2.76 13.03
CA GLY A 390 -24.78 1.89 12.70
C GLY A 390 -25.18 0.74 11.78
N GLY A 391 -24.39 0.52 10.72
CA GLY A 391 -24.68 -0.48 9.70
C GLY A 391 -25.81 -0.11 8.72
N ALA A 392 -26.25 1.15 8.68
CA ALA A 392 -27.16 1.61 7.63
C ALA A 392 -26.42 1.65 6.28
N THR A 393 -27.09 1.18 5.22
CA THR A 393 -26.53 1.11 3.87
C THR A 393 -27.37 1.87 2.87
N SER A 394 -26.72 2.41 1.85
CA SER A 394 -27.35 2.93 0.64
C SER A 394 -26.38 2.71 -0.53
N GLU A 395 -26.74 1.86 -1.47
CA GLU A 395 -25.92 1.49 -2.62
C GLU A 395 -24.48 1.08 -2.20
N THR A 396 -23.48 1.87 -2.57
CA THR A 396 -22.05 1.66 -2.24
C THR A 396 -21.64 2.23 -0.87
N PHE A 397 -22.56 2.84 -0.13
CA PHE A 397 -22.27 3.45 1.16
C PHE A 397 -22.66 2.55 2.33
N PHE A 398 -21.81 2.53 3.36
CA PHE A 398 -22.03 1.84 4.61
C PHE A 398 -21.70 2.77 5.78
N PHE A 399 -22.69 3.05 6.64
CA PHE A 399 -22.48 3.90 7.82
C PHE A 399 -21.76 3.11 8.93
N PRO A 400 -20.77 3.68 9.62
CA PRO A 400 -19.99 2.96 10.63
C PRO A 400 -20.81 2.29 11.69
N ALA A 401 -20.44 1.06 12.04
CA ALA A 401 -21.06 0.29 13.11
C ALA A 401 -20.05 -0.02 14.22
N VAL A 402 -20.32 0.47 15.43
CA VAL A 402 -19.61 0.06 16.65
C VAL A 402 -20.34 -1.14 17.24
N VAL A 403 -19.65 -2.28 17.30
CA VAL A 403 -20.24 -3.58 17.67
C VAL A 403 -19.70 -4.03 19.02
N TYR A 404 -20.60 -4.31 19.99
CA TYR A 404 -20.25 -4.67 21.36
C TYR A 404 -21.30 -5.61 22.00
N PRO A 405 -20.91 -6.57 22.86
CA PRO A 405 -19.55 -7.09 22.97
C PRO A 405 -19.23 -8.04 21.83
N VAL A 406 -17.99 -8.01 21.35
CA VAL A 406 -17.48 -9.00 20.39
C VAL A 406 -16.63 -10.03 21.14
N ASN A 407 -16.68 -11.29 20.68
CA ASN A 407 -15.92 -12.39 21.28
C ASN A 407 -15.40 -13.34 20.19
N ALA A 408 -14.59 -14.33 20.59
CA ALA A 408 -13.87 -15.24 19.71
C ALA A 408 -14.75 -16.15 18.81
N SER A 409 -16.06 -16.28 19.10
CA SER A 409 -16.96 -17.08 18.26
C SER A 409 -17.47 -16.31 17.03
N MET A 410 -17.31 -15.00 17.01
CA MET A 410 -17.80 -14.10 15.96
C MET A 410 -16.76 -13.89 14.86
N GLN A 411 -17.19 -13.83 13.60
CA GLN A 411 -16.29 -13.55 12.47
C GLN A 411 -15.54 -12.21 12.65
N LEU A 412 -16.20 -11.18 13.16
CA LEU A 412 -15.61 -9.87 13.44
C LEU A 412 -14.42 -9.91 14.41
N TYR A 413 -14.21 -10.97 15.16
CA TYR A 413 -13.07 -11.12 16.05
C TYR A 413 -11.76 -11.42 15.28
N SER A 414 -11.82 -12.27 14.26
CA SER A 414 -10.64 -12.75 13.53
C SER A 414 -10.52 -12.21 12.10
N GLU A 415 -11.64 -11.98 11.40
CA GLU A 415 -11.67 -11.52 10.01
C GLU A 415 -11.25 -10.06 9.86
N GLU A 416 -10.40 -9.77 8.85
CA GLU A 416 -10.11 -8.40 8.44
C GLU A 416 -11.29 -7.82 7.67
N GLN A 417 -12.14 -7.02 8.32
CA GLN A 417 -13.34 -6.46 7.71
C GLN A 417 -13.06 -5.45 6.59
N PHE A 418 -11.92 -4.77 6.63
CA PHE A 418 -11.47 -3.75 5.66
C PHE A 418 -12.59 -2.78 5.26
N GLY A 419 -13.25 -2.24 6.29
CA GLY A 419 -14.44 -1.40 6.16
C GLY A 419 -14.85 -0.79 7.51
N PRO A 420 -15.88 0.06 7.55
CA PRO A 420 -16.23 0.87 8.71
C PRO A 420 -17.03 0.11 9.78
N ILE A 421 -16.55 -1.05 10.23
CA ILE A 421 -17.06 -1.74 11.41
C ILE A 421 -15.98 -1.73 12.48
N VAL A 422 -16.34 -1.35 13.70
CA VAL A 422 -15.44 -1.28 14.85
C VAL A 422 -15.86 -2.27 15.91
N PRO A 423 -15.28 -3.49 15.94
CA PRO A 423 -15.53 -4.47 16.99
C PRO A 423 -14.89 -4.02 18.29
N VAL A 424 -15.65 -4.10 19.40
CA VAL A 424 -15.16 -3.81 20.75
C VAL A 424 -15.29 -5.05 21.62
N VAL A 425 -14.18 -5.43 22.24
CA VAL A 425 -14.04 -6.60 23.13
C VAL A 425 -13.79 -6.10 24.53
N PRO A 426 -14.67 -6.36 25.51
CA PRO A 426 -14.36 -6.08 26.91
C PRO A 426 -13.35 -7.12 27.44
N PHE A 427 -12.44 -6.70 28.33
CA PHE A 427 -11.53 -7.63 29.02
C PHE A 427 -11.30 -7.18 30.47
N ASP A 428 -10.99 -8.14 31.32
CA ASP A 428 -10.62 -7.91 32.72
C ASP A 428 -9.17 -8.31 33.00
N ASP A 429 -8.69 -9.35 32.30
CA ASP A 429 -7.31 -9.84 32.38
C ASP A 429 -6.54 -9.45 31.12
N ILE A 430 -5.39 -8.81 31.30
CA ILE A 430 -4.50 -8.40 30.20
C ILE A 430 -4.03 -9.58 29.33
N GLU A 431 -4.04 -10.78 29.87
CA GLU A 431 -3.70 -12.00 29.13
C GLU A 431 -4.71 -12.32 28.02
N GLU A 432 -5.94 -11.79 28.07
CA GLU A 432 -6.94 -11.98 27.00
C GLU A 432 -6.53 -11.28 25.69
N PRO A 433 -6.28 -9.95 25.63
CA PRO A 433 -5.78 -9.30 24.43
C PRO A 433 -4.37 -9.76 24.04
N MET A 434 -3.52 -10.14 25.00
CA MET A 434 -2.19 -10.68 24.70
C MET A 434 -2.30 -12.03 23.98
N ARG A 435 -3.17 -12.93 24.43
CA ARG A 435 -3.45 -14.22 23.79
C ARG A 435 -4.00 -14.01 22.37
N TYR A 436 -4.94 -13.08 22.19
CA TYR A 436 -5.42 -12.72 20.86
C TYR A 436 -4.29 -12.36 19.91
N ILE A 437 -3.35 -11.51 20.33
CA ILE A 437 -2.23 -11.09 19.50
C ILE A 437 -1.28 -12.27 19.21
N ILE A 438 -1.03 -13.13 20.18
CA ILE A 438 -0.15 -14.29 20.04
C ILE A 438 -0.75 -15.32 19.08
N GLU A 439 -2.03 -15.63 19.20
CA GLU A 439 -2.74 -16.63 18.41
C GLU A 439 -3.17 -16.13 17.03
N SER A 440 -3.28 -14.81 16.85
CA SER A 440 -3.62 -14.20 15.56
C SER A 440 -2.60 -14.54 14.47
N ASN A 441 -3.08 -14.79 13.26
CA ASN A 441 -2.24 -14.95 12.07
C ASN A 441 -1.56 -13.63 11.64
N TYR A 442 -1.96 -12.50 12.22
CA TYR A 442 -1.49 -11.18 11.83
C TYR A 442 -0.53 -10.59 12.84
N GLY A 443 0.42 -9.79 12.37
CA GLY A 443 1.43 -9.19 13.24
C GLY A 443 1.98 -7.87 12.67
N GLN A 444 1.08 -6.93 12.25
CA GLN A 444 1.55 -5.67 11.71
C GLN A 444 1.80 -4.64 12.80
N GLN A 445 0.76 -4.23 13.54
CA GLN A 445 0.86 -3.19 14.58
C GLN A 445 -0.10 -3.47 15.74
N VAL A 446 0.18 -2.81 16.88
CA VAL A 446 -0.70 -2.71 18.04
C VAL A 446 -0.64 -1.29 18.60
N SER A 447 -1.75 -0.80 19.16
CA SER A 447 -1.81 0.45 19.91
C SER A 447 -2.13 0.16 21.39
N LEU A 448 -1.33 0.72 22.30
CA LEU A 448 -1.52 0.64 23.75
C LEU A 448 -1.94 2.01 24.27
N PHE A 449 -3.02 2.04 25.04
CA PHE A 449 -3.50 3.27 25.71
C PHE A 449 -3.45 3.09 27.21
N GLY A 450 -2.65 3.89 27.88
CA GLY A 450 -2.44 3.87 29.34
C GLY A 450 -1.50 4.97 29.78
N LYS A 451 -1.40 5.19 31.09
CA LYS A 451 -0.53 6.20 31.70
C LYS A 451 0.56 5.60 32.59
N ASP A 452 0.39 4.35 33.05
CA ASP A 452 1.34 3.67 33.90
C ASP A 452 2.54 3.17 33.07
N PRO A 453 3.75 3.73 33.23
CA PRO A 453 4.91 3.34 32.44
C PRO A 453 5.39 1.93 32.73
N ASP A 454 5.21 1.42 33.94
CA ASP A 454 5.66 0.08 34.31
C ASP A 454 4.81 -0.97 33.60
N LYS A 455 3.48 -0.80 33.61
CA LYS A 455 2.56 -1.68 32.86
C LYS A 455 2.77 -1.61 31.36
N LEU A 456 3.00 -0.42 30.81
CA LEU A 456 3.29 -0.28 29.38
C LEU A 456 4.61 -0.97 29.01
N ALA A 457 5.65 -0.85 29.84
CA ALA A 457 6.94 -1.51 29.61
C ALA A 457 6.82 -3.05 29.62
N GLU A 458 6.08 -3.62 30.59
CA GLU A 458 5.79 -5.06 30.65
C GLU A 458 5.11 -5.59 29.37
N LEU A 459 4.26 -4.78 28.71
CA LEU A 459 3.59 -5.16 27.48
C LEU A 459 4.46 -4.97 26.23
N ILE A 460 5.31 -3.96 26.20
CA ILE A 460 6.17 -3.67 25.04
C ILE A 460 7.10 -4.83 24.73
N ASP A 461 7.77 -5.39 25.74
CA ASP A 461 8.80 -6.42 25.56
C ASP A 461 8.29 -7.69 24.85
N PRO A 462 7.13 -8.28 25.21
CA PRO A 462 6.57 -9.39 24.45
C PRO A 462 5.96 -8.94 23.11
N LEU A 463 5.35 -7.74 23.02
CA LEU A 463 4.66 -7.30 21.82
C LEU A 463 5.61 -7.00 20.66
N VAL A 464 6.81 -6.49 20.87
CA VAL A 464 7.81 -6.29 19.82
C VAL A 464 8.25 -7.59 19.14
N ASN A 465 7.94 -8.74 19.76
CA ASN A 465 8.16 -10.06 19.18
C ASN A 465 6.94 -10.60 18.43
N GLN A 466 5.79 -9.94 18.51
CA GLN A 466 4.54 -10.33 17.86
C GLN A 466 4.17 -9.42 16.67
N VAL A 467 4.50 -8.14 16.77
CA VAL A 467 4.19 -7.12 15.77
C VAL A 467 5.45 -6.36 15.37
N CYS A 468 5.36 -5.58 14.28
CA CYS A 468 6.46 -4.73 13.83
C CYS A 468 6.43 -3.32 14.40
N ARG A 469 5.29 -2.87 14.91
CA ARG A 469 5.17 -1.54 15.53
C ARG A 469 4.23 -1.57 16.72
N VAL A 470 4.71 -1.07 17.84
CA VAL A 470 3.92 -0.78 19.03
C VAL A 470 3.74 0.73 19.11
N ASN A 471 2.50 1.21 19.15
CA ASN A 471 2.15 2.61 19.24
C ASN A 471 1.66 2.91 20.66
N LEU A 472 2.21 3.94 21.31
CA LEU A 472 1.80 4.35 22.65
C LEU A 472 0.88 5.57 22.55
N ASN A 473 -0.32 5.44 23.11
CA ASN A 473 -1.33 6.51 23.15
C ASN A 473 -1.58 7.16 21.77
N SER A 474 -1.50 6.37 20.71
CA SER A 474 -1.73 6.81 19.34
C SER A 474 -2.27 5.68 18.47
N GLN A 475 -2.92 6.04 17.37
CA GLN A 475 -3.43 5.09 16.39
C GLN A 475 -2.29 4.30 15.69
N CYS A 476 -2.63 3.16 15.11
CA CYS A 476 -1.76 2.49 14.16
C CYS A 476 -1.65 3.31 12.86
N GLN A 477 -0.43 3.45 12.35
CA GLN A 477 -0.16 4.27 11.17
C GLN A 477 1.13 3.85 10.48
N ARG A 478 1.31 4.31 9.24
CA ARG A 478 2.55 4.08 8.49
C ARG A 478 3.57 5.19 8.69
N SER A 479 3.12 6.44 8.65
CA SER A 479 4.00 7.62 8.72
C SER A 479 4.81 7.70 10.02
N PRO A 480 6.02 8.31 9.96
CA PRO A 480 6.71 8.76 8.76
C PRO A 480 7.26 7.60 7.92
N ASP A 481 7.37 7.76 6.58
CA ASP A 481 7.81 6.70 5.67
C ASP A 481 9.30 6.34 5.80
N THR A 482 10.06 7.16 6.52
CA THR A 482 11.46 6.89 6.91
C THR A 482 11.59 5.90 8.08
N PHE A 483 10.48 5.61 8.80
CA PHE A 483 10.45 4.60 9.85
C PHE A 483 10.17 3.21 9.27
N PRO A 484 10.61 2.12 9.96
CA PRO A 484 10.33 0.76 9.49
C PRO A 484 8.84 0.51 9.29
N PHE A 485 8.47 -0.04 8.13
CA PHE A 485 7.12 -0.49 7.84
C PHE A 485 7.15 -1.90 7.23
N THR A 486 6.74 -2.86 8.03
CA THR A 486 6.68 -4.27 7.70
C THR A 486 5.62 -4.98 8.56
N GLY A 487 5.61 -6.29 8.58
CA GLY A 487 4.75 -7.12 9.40
C GLY A 487 5.46 -8.41 9.80
N ARG A 488 4.87 -9.11 10.74
CA ARG A 488 5.20 -10.47 11.11
C ARG A 488 4.07 -11.39 10.68
N LYS A 489 4.28 -12.69 10.76
CA LYS A 489 3.29 -13.72 10.43
C LYS A 489 2.75 -13.49 8.99
N ASP A 490 1.44 -13.51 8.79
CA ASP A 490 0.81 -13.34 7.47
C ASP A 490 0.66 -11.87 7.05
N SER A 491 1.21 -10.91 7.81
CA SER A 491 1.01 -9.48 7.49
C SER A 491 2.05 -8.91 6.54
N ALA A 492 3.24 -9.48 6.40
CA ALA A 492 4.22 -9.03 5.42
C ALA A 492 5.40 -10.01 5.26
N GLU A 493 6.08 -9.87 4.12
CA GLU A 493 7.43 -10.41 3.87
C GLU A 493 8.30 -9.29 3.30
N GLY A 494 9.47 -9.04 3.89
CA GLY A 494 10.28 -7.87 3.53
C GLY A 494 9.77 -6.58 4.16
N THR A 495 10.17 -5.44 3.62
CA THR A 495 9.82 -4.12 4.17
C THR A 495 9.60 -3.08 3.07
N LEU A 496 8.71 -2.12 3.34
CA LEU A 496 8.29 -1.08 2.41
C LEU A 496 8.72 0.33 2.85
N SER A 497 9.50 0.45 3.93
CA SER A 497 10.08 1.73 4.34
C SER A 497 11.22 2.16 3.40
N VAL A 498 11.43 3.46 3.27
CA VAL A 498 12.34 4.10 2.33
C VAL A 498 13.71 3.40 2.23
N SER A 499 14.50 3.40 3.30
CA SER A 499 15.87 2.87 3.27
C SER A 499 15.94 1.34 3.24
N ASP A 500 14.98 0.67 3.90
CA ASP A 500 14.95 -0.78 3.95
C ASP A 500 14.39 -1.38 2.65
N ALA A 501 13.46 -0.70 1.98
CA ALA A 501 12.98 -1.08 0.66
C ALA A 501 14.13 -1.15 -0.35
N LEU A 502 15.03 -0.15 -0.38
CA LEU A 502 16.23 -0.21 -1.22
C LEU A 502 17.06 -1.48 -0.97
N ARG A 503 17.14 -1.91 0.30
CA ARG A 503 17.86 -3.15 0.66
C ARG A 503 17.12 -4.40 0.22
N CYS A 504 15.79 -4.40 0.26
CA CYS A 504 14.97 -5.53 -0.19
C CYS A 504 15.06 -5.76 -1.71
N PHE A 505 15.14 -4.69 -2.50
CA PHE A 505 15.23 -4.76 -3.95
C PHE A 505 16.68 -4.92 -4.47
N SER A 506 17.63 -5.34 -3.64
CA SER A 506 19.03 -5.46 -4.00
C SER A 506 19.78 -6.49 -3.16
N ILE A 507 20.93 -6.94 -3.67
CA ILE A 507 21.83 -7.86 -2.98
C ILE A 507 23.16 -7.16 -2.66
N ARG A 508 23.70 -7.39 -1.46
CA ARG A 508 25.06 -7.00 -1.13
C ARG A 508 26.04 -7.81 -1.96
N THR A 509 26.88 -7.12 -2.73
CA THR A 509 27.84 -7.71 -3.64
C THR A 509 29.24 -7.19 -3.30
N LEU A 510 30.21 -8.07 -3.25
CA LEU A 510 31.60 -7.78 -2.91
C LEU A 510 32.49 -7.89 -4.15
N VAL A 511 33.26 -6.84 -4.42
CA VAL A 511 34.46 -6.92 -5.27
C VAL A 511 35.69 -6.94 -4.37
N ALA A 512 36.48 -7.99 -4.41
CA ALA A 512 37.59 -8.21 -3.49
C ALA A 512 38.90 -8.64 -4.22
N ALA A 513 40.02 -8.31 -3.63
CA ALA A 513 41.33 -8.73 -4.08
C ALA A 513 42.30 -8.90 -2.89
N ARG A 514 43.41 -9.62 -3.05
CA ARG A 514 44.52 -9.57 -2.08
C ARG A 514 45.10 -8.17 -2.02
N ALA A 515 45.47 -7.73 -0.85
CA ALA A 515 46.02 -6.39 -0.60
C ALA A 515 47.52 -6.26 -0.99
N ASP A 516 47.92 -6.91 -2.09
CA ASP A 516 49.25 -6.77 -2.67
C ASP A 516 49.40 -5.52 -3.55
N SER A 517 50.61 -5.25 -3.99
CA SER A 517 50.94 -4.05 -4.77
C SER A 517 50.30 -4.02 -6.15
N LEU A 518 50.15 -5.18 -6.82
CA LEU A 518 49.55 -5.30 -8.14
C LEU A 518 48.03 -4.97 -8.05
N ASN A 519 47.34 -5.63 -7.15
CA ASN A 519 45.90 -5.41 -7.00
C ASN A 519 45.53 -4.00 -6.52
N LYS A 520 46.35 -3.42 -5.62
CA LYS A 520 46.18 -2.02 -5.21
C LYS A 520 46.35 -1.07 -6.39
N ALA A 521 47.34 -1.31 -7.27
CA ALA A 521 47.51 -0.51 -8.47
C ALA A 521 46.33 -0.62 -9.43
N ILE A 522 45.80 -1.83 -9.66
CA ILE A 522 44.65 -2.08 -10.52
C ILE A 522 43.40 -1.36 -9.95
N ILE A 523 43.10 -1.55 -8.66
CA ILE A 523 41.95 -0.91 -8.01
C ILE A 523 42.07 0.61 -8.08
N THR A 524 43.25 1.14 -7.83
CA THR A 524 43.53 2.59 -7.91
C THR A 524 43.31 3.12 -9.34
N ASP A 525 43.74 2.40 -10.35
CA ASP A 525 43.55 2.82 -11.75
C ASP A 525 42.08 2.81 -12.16
N ILE A 526 41.32 1.77 -11.75
CA ILE A 526 39.85 1.69 -11.99
C ILE A 526 39.12 2.86 -11.32
N THR A 527 39.38 3.11 -10.04
CA THR A 527 38.68 4.14 -9.27
C THR A 527 39.02 5.55 -9.69
N ARG A 528 40.33 5.85 -9.86
CA ARG A 528 40.76 7.19 -10.28
C ARG A 528 40.32 7.58 -11.69
N LYS A 529 40.19 6.62 -12.58
CA LYS A 529 39.73 6.84 -13.97
C LYS A 529 38.26 6.59 -14.20
N ASN A 530 37.48 6.34 -13.13
CA ASN A 530 36.05 6.07 -13.19
C ASN A 530 35.67 4.98 -14.21
N LYS A 531 36.45 3.89 -14.28
CA LYS A 531 36.24 2.81 -15.25
C LYS A 531 35.11 1.88 -14.89
N SER A 532 34.57 1.96 -13.67
CA SER A 532 33.48 1.15 -13.19
C SER A 532 32.48 1.99 -12.39
N ASN A 533 31.18 1.83 -12.69
CA ASN A 533 30.11 2.41 -11.90
C ASN A 533 29.87 1.68 -10.58
N PHE A 534 30.31 0.42 -10.46
CA PHE A 534 30.19 -0.36 -9.24
C PHE A 534 31.42 -0.16 -8.35
N LEU A 535 32.64 -0.35 -8.89
CA LEU A 535 33.89 -0.18 -8.15
C LEU A 535 34.35 1.29 -8.23
N THR A 536 33.83 2.11 -7.34
CA THR A 536 34.08 3.56 -7.32
C THR A 536 34.12 4.12 -5.90
N THR A 537 34.90 5.16 -5.70
CA THR A 537 34.94 5.95 -4.45
C THR A 537 34.12 7.23 -4.54
N ASN A 538 33.57 7.52 -5.72
CA ASN A 538 32.68 8.65 -5.89
C ASN A 538 31.33 8.35 -5.21
N PHE A 539 30.73 9.36 -4.61
CA PHE A 539 29.41 9.35 -4.04
C PHE A 539 28.70 10.69 -4.31
N ILE A 540 27.40 10.68 -4.20
CA ILE A 540 26.55 11.84 -4.44
C ILE A 540 26.41 12.62 -3.13
N LEU A 541 26.54 13.95 -3.19
CA LEU A 541 26.34 14.88 -2.06
C LEU A 541 24.87 15.22 -1.88
#